data_7fe6168cd7c571c1a7ce474e43891097
#
_entry.id   7fe6168cd7c571c1a7ce474e43891097
#
_cell.length_a   1.000
_cell.length_b   1.000
_cell.length_c   1.000
_cell.angle_alpha   90.00
_cell.angle_beta   90.00
_cell.angle_gamma   90.00
#
_symmetry.space_group_name_H-M   'P 1'
#
loop_
_entity.id
_entity.type
_entity.pdbx_description
1 polymer ?
#
loop_
_entity_poly.entity_id
_entity_poly.type
_entity_poly.pdbx_seq_one_letter_code
_entity_poly.pdbx_strand_id
1 'polypeptide(L)'
;TVQLLITLIWLSTGLFTNSIYSADATLGKVPETGVMFGSVQGPNNFIAAKVYAKNLDKNMLYMVYTNKGEYRMPNLMVGAYEIWSEHKELRSEHSWLRIESNSKVDADFTLKSGPADPLTLNVRNAPQEGNVVSYDELYPPGVGRDLAERTCMSCHGQMHIPSYKFDKAGWNAMIGLMLDPNARRGAMIQEGSGVGNITDEERDLLSGYLADNFGPDSVDRVLFS
;
A
#
# COMPACT_ATOMS: atom_id res chain seq x y z
N THR A 1 -23.71 64.51 -53.58
CA THR A 1 -23.27 64.36 -52.18
C THR A 1 -23.71 62.98 -51.65
N VAL A 2 -22.77 62.05 -51.63
CA VAL A 2 -22.97 60.70 -51.14
C VAL A 2 -22.33 60.63 -49.77
N GLN A 3 -23.12 60.37 -48.75
CA GLN A 3 -22.65 60.19 -47.38
C GLN A 3 -22.35 58.71 -47.14
N LEU A 4 -21.08 58.40 -46.89
CA LEU A 4 -20.63 57.10 -46.50
C LEU A 4 -20.84 56.90 -45.00
N LEU A 5 -21.69 55.97 -44.64
CA LEU A 5 -21.86 55.48 -43.26
C LEU A 5 -20.84 54.39 -43.00
N ILE A 6 -19.84 54.66 -42.17
CA ILE A 6 -18.87 53.70 -41.69
C ILE A 6 -19.43 53.07 -40.41
N THR A 7 -19.86 51.82 -40.47
CA THR A 7 -20.27 51.03 -39.32
C THR A 7 -19.01 50.42 -38.67
N LEU A 8 -18.66 50.91 -37.48
CA LEU A 8 -17.63 50.33 -36.64
C LEU A 8 -18.16 49.04 -36.00
N ILE A 9 -17.64 47.89 -36.42
CA ILE A 9 -17.87 46.62 -35.74
C ILE A 9 -16.84 46.53 -34.61
N TRP A 10 -17.31 46.56 -33.35
CA TRP A 10 -16.53 46.24 -32.17
C TRP A 10 -16.38 44.72 -32.07
N LEU A 11 -15.21 44.18 -32.43
CA LEU A 11 -14.82 42.83 -32.05
C LEU A 11 -14.43 42.85 -30.56
N SER A 12 -15.33 42.40 -29.71
CA SER A 12 -15.00 42.07 -28.33
C SER A 12 -14.22 40.75 -28.32
N THR A 13 -12.91 40.81 -28.31
CA THR A 13 -12.06 39.66 -27.98
C THR A 13 -12.20 39.38 -26.49
N GLY A 14 -13.09 38.47 -26.16
CA GLY A 14 -13.18 37.92 -24.81
C GLY A 14 -11.88 37.17 -24.49
N LEU A 15 -11.05 37.76 -23.67
CA LEU A 15 -9.92 37.09 -23.02
C LEU A 15 -10.54 36.07 -22.03
N PHE A 16 -10.65 34.83 -22.48
CA PHE A 16 -10.85 33.72 -21.54
C PHE A 16 -9.56 33.57 -20.73
N THR A 17 -9.51 34.20 -19.58
CA THR A 17 -8.52 33.87 -18.55
C THR A 17 -8.89 32.48 -18.04
N ASN A 18 -8.18 31.45 -18.55
CA ASN A 18 -8.13 30.16 -17.88
C ASN A 18 -7.53 30.41 -16.51
N SER A 19 -8.36 30.59 -15.50
CA SER A 19 -7.95 30.39 -14.11
C SER A 19 -7.51 28.93 -13.99
N ILE A 20 -6.20 28.73 -14.06
CA ILE A 20 -5.61 27.50 -13.55
C ILE A 20 -5.86 27.56 -12.06
N TYR A 21 -6.91 26.90 -11.59
CA TYR A 21 -7.05 26.56 -10.20
C TYR A 21 -5.87 25.65 -9.87
N SER A 22 -4.79 26.26 -9.41
CA SER A 22 -3.82 25.57 -8.57
C SER A 22 -4.60 25.22 -7.30
N ALA A 23 -5.24 24.08 -7.31
CA ALA A 23 -5.67 23.45 -6.08
C ALA A 23 -4.39 23.12 -5.32
N ASP A 24 -3.96 24.06 -4.51
CA ASP A 24 -3.06 23.79 -3.39
C ASP A 24 -3.91 23.00 -2.39
N ALA A 25 -4.24 21.76 -2.79
CA ALA A 25 -4.75 20.77 -1.89
C ALA A 25 -3.61 20.56 -0.90
N THR A 26 -3.73 21.14 0.29
CA THR A 26 -3.04 20.67 1.47
C THR A 26 -3.49 19.23 1.67
N LEU A 27 -2.95 18.33 0.83
CA LEU A 27 -2.99 16.90 1.05
C LEU A 27 -2.53 16.69 2.47
N GLY A 28 -3.43 16.20 3.32
CA GLY A 28 -3.07 15.84 4.68
C GLY A 28 -1.79 15.03 4.57
N LYS A 29 -0.78 15.41 5.32
CA LYS A 29 0.57 14.85 5.19
C LYS A 29 0.46 13.34 5.31
N VAL A 30 0.55 12.62 4.18
CA VAL A 30 0.61 11.16 4.17
C VAL A 30 1.72 10.77 5.13
N PRO A 31 1.53 9.80 6.05
CA PRO A 31 2.61 9.34 6.89
C PRO A 31 3.83 9.04 6.04
N GLU A 32 4.96 9.61 6.42
CA GLU A 32 6.19 9.37 5.70
C GLU A 32 6.52 7.87 5.85
N THR A 33 6.55 7.16 4.73
CA THR A 33 6.78 5.73 4.70
C THR A 33 7.87 5.38 3.69
N GLY A 34 8.49 4.23 3.87
CA GLY A 34 9.38 3.61 2.91
C GLY A 34 8.98 2.15 2.65
N VAL A 35 9.77 1.50 1.83
CA VAL A 35 9.58 0.09 1.44
C VAL A 35 10.85 -0.68 1.75
N MET A 36 10.71 -1.86 2.37
CA MET A 36 11.78 -2.83 2.50
C MET A 36 11.48 -4.04 1.59
N PHE A 37 12.47 -4.57 0.92
CA PHE A 37 12.36 -5.73 0.05
C PHE A 37 13.67 -6.51 0.08
N GLY A 38 13.67 -7.72 -0.46
CA GLY A 38 14.87 -8.56 -0.51
C GLY A 38 14.53 -10.03 -0.57
N SER A 39 15.50 -10.86 -0.22
CA SER A 39 15.40 -12.32 -0.25
C SER A 39 15.69 -12.95 1.11
N VAL A 40 15.15 -14.17 1.30
CA VAL A 40 15.42 -15.04 2.44
C VAL A 40 15.93 -16.36 1.91
N GLN A 41 17.12 -16.75 2.34
CA GLN A 41 17.76 -18.01 1.99
C GLN A 41 17.93 -18.90 3.24
N GLY A 42 17.95 -20.20 3.05
CA GLY A 42 18.12 -21.17 4.16
C GLY A 42 18.70 -22.50 3.70
N PRO A 43 19.05 -23.37 4.64
CA PRO A 43 19.69 -24.67 4.35
C PRO A 43 18.78 -25.65 3.62
N ASN A 44 17.46 -25.45 3.72
CA ASN A 44 16.45 -26.30 3.11
C ASN A 44 15.53 -25.45 2.23
N ASN A 45 14.93 -26.07 1.21
CA ASN A 45 13.86 -25.41 0.47
C ASN A 45 12.65 -25.22 1.39
N PHE A 46 12.16 -24.00 1.46
CA PHE A 46 10.91 -23.65 2.13
C PHE A 46 10.02 -22.86 1.17
N ILE A 47 8.71 -22.98 1.35
CA ILE A 47 7.75 -22.31 0.49
C ILE A 47 7.65 -20.84 0.89
N ALA A 48 7.52 -20.57 2.20
CA ALA A 48 7.43 -19.23 2.73
C ALA A 48 8.15 -19.11 4.07
N ALA A 49 8.89 -18.02 4.25
CA ALA A 49 9.43 -17.58 5.54
C ALA A 49 8.71 -16.32 5.98
N LYS A 50 8.70 -16.04 7.27
CA LYS A 50 8.19 -14.79 7.84
C LYS A 50 9.34 -13.79 7.91
N VAL A 51 9.11 -12.58 7.44
CA VAL A 51 10.03 -11.46 7.60
C VAL A 51 9.39 -10.45 8.53
N TYR A 52 10.12 -10.03 9.54
CA TYR A 52 9.68 -9.12 10.57
C TYR A 52 10.46 -7.81 10.52
N ALA A 53 9.75 -6.72 10.82
CA ALA A 53 10.33 -5.41 11.00
C ALA A 53 9.65 -4.72 12.19
N LYS A 54 10.40 -4.54 13.27
CA LYS A 54 9.94 -3.87 14.48
C LYS A 54 10.42 -2.42 14.47
N ASN A 55 9.46 -1.49 14.33
CA ASN A 55 9.75 -0.07 14.49
C ASN A 55 10.02 0.21 15.98
N LEU A 56 11.24 0.62 16.29
CA LEU A 56 11.69 0.88 17.66
C LEU A 56 11.17 2.20 18.22
N ASP A 57 10.92 3.19 17.34
CA ASP A 57 10.43 4.50 17.73
C ASP A 57 8.93 4.48 18.07
N LYS A 58 8.16 3.57 17.44
CA LYS A 58 6.70 3.47 17.56
C LYS A 58 6.23 2.17 18.24
N ASN A 59 7.15 1.26 18.54
CA ASN A 59 6.88 -0.08 19.09
C ASN A 59 5.85 -0.87 18.27
N MET A 60 5.93 -0.77 16.93
CA MET A 60 5.06 -1.46 15.98
C MET A 60 5.81 -2.61 15.32
N LEU A 61 5.18 -3.78 15.25
CA LEU A 61 5.71 -4.97 14.58
C LEU A 61 4.98 -5.17 13.24
N TYR A 62 5.73 -5.17 12.15
CA TYR A 62 5.29 -5.51 10.81
C TYR A 62 5.76 -6.94 10.47
N MET A 63 4.95 -7.66 9.70
CA MET A 63 5.31 -9.00 9.24
C MET A 63 4.75 -9.23 7.84
N VAL A 64 5.58 -9.81 6.98
CA VAL A 64 5.20 -10.33 5.67
C VAL A 64 5.73 -11.73 5.48
N TYR A 65 5.17 -12.46 4.51
CA TYR A 65 5.70 -13.75 4.08
C TYR A 65 6.53 -13.60 2.80
N THR A 66 7.54 -14.46 2.65
CA THR A 66 8.23 -14.60 1.37
C THR A 66 7.39 -15.43 0.40
N ASN A 67 7.62 -15.23 -0.89
CA ASN A 67 7.24 -16.15 -1.95
C ASN A 67 8.48 -16.56 -2.74
N LYS A 68 8.76 -17.84 -2.83
CA LYS A 68 9.98 -18.36 -3.44
C LYS A 68 11.27 -17.70 -2.92
N GLY A 69 11.25 -17.34 -1.66
CA GLY A 69 12.36 -16.66 -0.98
C GLY A 69 12.35 -15.13 -1.11
N GLU A 70 11.58 -14.52 -1.97
CA GLU A 70 11.51 -13.06 -2.13
C GLU A 70 10.40 -12.45 -1.28
N TYR A 71 10.58 -11.21 -0.85
CA TYR A 71 9.57 -10.47 -0.10
C TYR A 71 9.55 -8.98 -0.45
N ARG A 72 8.42 -8.35 -0.15
CA ARG A 72 8.22 -6.91 -0.20
C ARG A 72 7.36 -6.47 0.99
N MET A 73 7.83 -5.49 1.74
CA MET A 73 7.15 -4.91 2.89
C MET A 73 6.96 -3.41 2.64
N PRO A 74 5.83 -3.00 2.05
CA PRO A 74 5.52 -1.60 1.80
C PRO A 74 5.02 -0.89 3.07
N ASN A 75 4.97 0.44 3.02
CA ASN A 75 4.36 1.30 4.03
C ASN A 75 4.97 1.20 5.43
N LEU A 76 6.25 0.91 5.51
CA LEU A 76 6.98 1.03 6.77
C LEU A 76 7.08 2.51 7.14
N MET A 77 6.55 2.89 8.29
CA MET A 77 6.69 4.26 8.81
C MET A 77 8.16 4.61 8.99
N VAL A 78 8.54 5.88 8.80
CA VAL A 78 9.90 6.34 9.07
C VAL A 78 10.31 6.02 10.51
N GLY A 79 11.58 5.64 10.69
CA GLY A 79 12.11 5.31 12.01
C GLY A 79 13.23 4.28 11.99
N ALA A 80 13.73 3.96 13.17
CA ALA A 80 14.68 2.88 13.39
C ALA A 80 13.96 1.54 13.49
N TYR A 81 14.53 0.53 12.85
CA TYR A 81 13.96 -0.82 12.82
C TYR A 81 14.96 -1.88 13.26
N GLU A 82 14.45 -2.85 14.00
CA GLU A 82 15.04 -4.16 14.19
C GLU A 82 14.34 -5.13 13.23
N ILE A 83 15.12 -5.88 12.44
CA ILE A 83 14.60 -6.75 11.41
C ILE A 83 15.19 -8.16 11.52
N TRP A 84 14.39 -9.18 11.21
CA TRP A 84 14.80 -10.59 11.19
C TRP A 84 13.83 -11.42 10.36
N SER A 85 14.22 -12.67 10.09
CA SER A 85 13.36 -13.63 9.39
C SER A 85 13.32 -14.98 10.12
N GLU A 86 12.19 -15.69 10.01
CA GLU A 86 11.97 -16.99 10.63
C GLU A 86 11.22 -17.96 9.72
N HIS A 87 11.56 -19.22 9.80
CA HIS A 87 10.80 -20.33 9.23
C HIS A 87 10.94 -21.56 10.12
N LYS A 88 9.87 -21.97 10.82
CA LYS A 88 9.91 -23.08 11.79
C LYS A 88 11.02 -22.89 12.83
N GLU A 89 12.01 -23.81 12.86
CA GLU A 89 13.17 -23.79 13.74
C GLU A 89 14.38 -23.06 13.13
N LEU A 90 14.19 -22.41 11.99
CA LEU A 90 15.22 -21.63 11.32
C LEU A 90 14.97 -20.14 11.57
N ARG A 91 16.03 -19.39 11.80
CA ARG A 91 15.98 -17.93 11.96
C ARG A 91 17.23 -17.25 11.42
N SER A 92 17.10 -16.00 11.03
CA SER A 92 18.24 -15.14 10.75
C SER A 92 18.80 -14.52 12.05
N GLU A 93 19.95 -13.94 11.96
CA GLU A 93 20.39 -12.95 12.93
C GLU A 93 19.53 -11.71 12.84
N HIS A 94 19.39 -10.98 13.96
CA HIS A 94 18.76 -9.67 13.96
C HIS A 94 19.72 -8.65 13.37
N SER A 95 19.18 -7.71 12.61
CA SER A 95 19.91 -6.56 12.09
C SER A 95 19.08 -5.29 12.27
N TRP A 96 19.74 -4.14 12.10
CA TRP A 96 19.12 -2.86 12.35
C TRP A 96 19.30 -1.96 11.13
N LEU A 97 18.24 -1.24 10.78
CA LEU A 97 18.25 -0.28 9.69
C LEU A 97 17.35 0.91 10.02
N ARG A 98 17.40 1.92 9.18
CA ARG A 98 16.51 3.08 9.24
C ARG A 98 15.67 3.17 7.96
N ILE A 99 14.38 3.37 8.13
CA ILE A 99 13.46 3.70 7.05
C ILE A 99 13.28 5.20 7.02
N GLU A 100 13.57 5.80 5.89
CA GLU A 100 13.34 7.21 5.61
C GLU A 100 12.15 7.41 4.67
N SER A 101 11.67 8.64 4.57
CA SER A 101 10.55 8.98 3.68
C SER A 101 10.87 8.60 2.22
N ASN A 102 9.97 7.86 1.58
CA ASN A 102 10.09 7.36 0.21
C ASN A 102 11.34 6.49 -0.06
N SER A 103 12.00 5.99 1.00
CA SER A 103 13.15 5.10 0.83
C SER A 103 12.75 3.73 0.31
N LYS A 104 13.66 3.11 -0.45
CA LYS A 104 13.62 1.70 -0.84
C LYS A 104 14.87 1.04 -0.27
N VAL A 105 14.67 0.15 0.69
CA VAL A 105 15.75 -0.51 1.43
C VAL A 105 15.78 -1.98 1.05
N ASP A 106 16.93 -2.44 0.60
CA ASP A 106 17.20 -3.85 0.33
C ASP A 106 17.72 -4.51 1.62
N ALA A 107 17.16 -5.66 2.00
CA ALA A 107 17.57 -6.40 3.19
C ALA A 107 17.40 -7.91 2.96
N ASP A 108 18.50 -8.61 2.80
CA ASP A 108 18.56 -10.06 2.63
C ASP A 108 18.80 -10.78 3.95
N PHE A 109 18.21 -11.96 4.09
CA PHE A 109 18.33 -12.80 5.28
C PHE A 109 18.88 -14.19 4.95
N THR A 110 19.73 -14.69 5.83
CA THR A 110 20.16 -16.09 5.80
C THR A 110 19.68 -16.81 7.06
N LEU A 111 18.83 -17.80 6.89
CA LEU A 111 18.28 -18.60 7.98
C LEU A 111 19.28 -19.67 8.43
N LYS A 112 19.41 -19.81 9.73
CA LYS A 112 20.18 -20.86 10.42
C LYS A 112 19.32 -21.52 11.49
N SER A 113 19.65 -22.71 11.94
CA SER A 113 18.97 -23.34 13.07
C SER A 113 19.08 -22.48 14.33
N GLY A 114 17.98 -22.29 15.01
CA GLY A 114 17.90 -21.49 16.23
C GLY A 114 16.50 -21.49 16.82
N PRO A 115 16.34 -21.15 18.11
CA PRO A 115 15.04 -21.06 18.73
C PRO A 115 14.23 -19.89 18.15
N ALA A 116 12.91 -20.04 18.06
CA ALA A 116 12.01 -18.95 17.65
C ALA A 116 12.11 -17.74 18.60
N ASP A 117 11.94 -16.54 18.06
CA ASP A 117 11.90 -15.33 18.87
C ASP A 117 10.64 -15.31 19.74
N PRO A 118 10.74 -15.02 21.04
CA PRO A 118 9.58 -14.93 21.93
C PRO A 118 8.50 -13.94 21.44
N LEU A 119 8.86 -12.89 20.71
CA LEU A 119 7.91 -11.92 20.17
C LEU A 119 7.02 -12.51 19.07
N THR A 120 7.46 -13.57 18.41
CA THR A 120 6.80 -14.17 17.23
C THR A 120 6.06 -15.46 17.53
N LEU A 121 6.17 -16.00 18.76
CA LEU A 121 5.56 -17.28 19.14
C LEU A 121 4.03 -17.34 18.92
N ASN A 122 3.35 -16.20 18.96
CA ASN A 122 1.90 -16.11 18.81
C ASN A 122 1.48 -15.67 17.37
N VAL A 123 2.40 -15.46 16.47
CA VAL A 123 2.07 -15.09 15.09
C VAL A 123 1.54 -16.32 14.36
N ARG A 124 0.36 -16.20 13.77
CA ARG A 124 -0.28 -17.28 13.02
C ARG A 124 0.62 -17.77 11.89
N ASN A 125 0.62 -19.08 11.67
CA ASN A 125 1.26 -19.66 10.49
C ASN A 125 0.56 -19.18 9.21
N ALA A 126 1.30 -19.16 8.12
CA ALA A 126 0.76 -18.90 6.80
C ALA A 126 -0.35 -19.91 6.46
N PRO A 127 -1.41 -19.52 5.76
CA PRO A 127 -2.33 -20.46 5.15
C PRO A 127 -1.59 -21.48 4.28
N GLN A 128 -2.08 -22.71 4.24
CA GLN A 128 -1.39 -23.82 3.60
C GLN A 128 -1.85 -24.06 2.14
N GLU A 129 -2.93 -23.41 1.74
CA GLU A 129 -3.60 -23.67 0.45
C GLU A 129 -3.86 -22.38 -0.31
N GLY A 130 -3.72 -22.43 -1.62
CA GLY A 130 -4.01 -21.32 -2.50
C GLY A 130 -3.07 -21.27 -3.71
N ASN A 131 -3.42 -20.42 -4.66
CA ASN A 131 -2.56 -20.10 -5.80
C ASN A 131 -1.50 -19.07 -5.36
N VAL A 132 -0.33 -19.57 -5.00
CA VAL A 132 0.78 -18.74 -4.50
C VAL A 132 1.37 -17.93 -5.65
N VAL A 133 1.36 -16.62 -5.50
CA VAL A 133 1.87 -15.67 -6.49
C VAL A 133 2.87 -14.70 -5.85
N SER A 134 3.66 -14.04 -6.68
CA SER A 134 4.50 -12.92 -6.24
C SER A 134 3.67 -11.70 -5.86
N TYR A 135 4.29 -10.73 -5.16
CA TYR A 135 3.63 -9.49 -4.83
C TYR A 135 3.16 -8.72 -6.08
N ASP A 136 3.99 -8.69 -7.13
CA ASP A 136 3.67 -7.99 -8.38
C ASP A 136 2.56 -8.69 -9.19
N GLU A 137 2.40 -10.01 -9.03
CA GLU A 137 1.28 -10.74 -9.60
C GLU A 137 -0.01 -10.55 -8.81
N LEU A 138 0.07 -10.43 -7.48
CA LEU A 138 -1.10 -10.17 -6.64
C LEU A 138 -1.58 -8.72 -6.78
N TYR A 139 -0.62 -7.79 -6.75
CA TYR A 139 -0.82 -6.36 -6.88
C TYR A 139 -0.02 -5.84 -8.08
N PRO A 140 -0.56 -5.95 -9.31
CA PRO A 140 0.14 -5.48 -10.51
C PRO A 140 0.60 -4.02 -10.39
N PRO A 141 1.82 -3.68 -10.84
CA PRO A 141 2.36 -2.33 -10.76
C PRO A 141 1.48 -1.29 -11.44
N GLY A 142 1.37 -0.11 -10.85
CA GLY A 142 0.64 1.02 -11.41
C GLY A 142 0.10 1.96 -10.35
N VAL A 143 -0.49 3.07 -10.77
CA VAL A 143 -1.04 4.10 -9.86
C VAL A 143 -2.05 3.52 -8.87
N GLY A 144 -2.88 2.56 -9.28
CA GLY A 144 -3.84 1.92 -8.40
C GLY A 144 -3.18 1.12 -7.28
N ARG A 145 -2.03 0.45 -7.55
CA ARG A 145 -1.24 -0.20 -6.51
C ARG A 145 -0.67 0.81 -5.52
N ASP A 146 -0.07 1.89 -6.04
CA ASP A 146 0.53 2.92 -5.19
C ASP A 146 -0.53 3.56 -4.27
N LEU A 147 -1.76 3.74 -4.79
CA LEU A 147 -2.90 4.18 -4.01
C LEU A 147 -3.31 3.14 -2.95
N ALA A 148 -3.42 1.86 -3.30
CA ALA A 148 -3.78 0.80 -2.37
C ALA A 148 -2.72 0.65 -1.25
N GLU A 149 -1.44 0.68 -1.58
CA GLU A 149 -0.34 0.66 -0.62
C GLU A 149 -0.44 1.83 0.34
N ARG A 150 -0.65 3.04 -0.18
CA ARG A 150 -0.69 4.27 0.61
C ARG A 150 -1.92 4.38 1.50
N THR A 151 -3.10 3.96 1.01
CA THR A 151 -4.37 4.19 1.70
C THR A 151 -4.86 2.97 2.49
N CYS A 152 -4.77 1.78 1.92
CA CYS A 152 -5.34 0.58 2.51
C CYS A 152 -4.35 -0.19 3.37
N MET A 153 -3.14 -0.43 2.84
CA MET A 153 -2.16 -1.30 3.49
C MET A 153 -1.45 -0.66 4.68
N SER A 154 -1.64 0.64 4.91
CA SER A 154 -1.17 1.30 6.14
C SER A 154 -1.88 0.80 7.41
N CYS A 155 -3.12 0.30 7.27
CA CYS A 155 -3.93 -0.22 8.37
C CYS A 155 -4.24 -1.72 8.19
N HIS A 156 -4.24 -2.21 6.96
CA HIS A 156 -4.58 -3.60 6.62
C HIS A 156 -3.34 -4.33 6.10
N GLY A 157 -3.21 -5.60 6.46
CA GLY A 157 -2.16 -6.44 5.89
C GLY A 157 -2.39 -6.71 4.39
N GLN A 158 -1.32 -7.09 3.69
CA GLN A 158 -1.33 -7.35 2.24
C GLN A 158 -2.39 -8.37 1.79
N MET A 159 -2.78 -9.29 2.66
CA MET A 159 -3.79 -10.32 2.36
C MET A 159 -5.22 -9.93 2.74
N HIS A 160 -5.42 -8.73 3.30
CA HIS A 160 -6.76 -8.28 3.68
C HIS A 160 -7.62 -7.96 2.46
N ILE A 161 -7.10 -7.18 1.52
CA ILE A 161 -7.81 -6.79 0.29
C ILE A 161 -8.19 -8.01 -0.55
N PRO A 162 -7.27 -8.97 -0.84
CA PRO A 162 -7.58 -10.15 -1.64
C PRO A 162 -8.66 -11.06 -1.06
N SER A 163 -8.99 -10.92 0.22
CA SER A 163 -10.05 -11.69 0.87
C SER A 163 -11.47 -11.23 0.51
N TYR A 164 -11.60 -10.12 -0.21
CA TYR A 164 -12.89 -9.57 -0.67
C TYR A 164 -13.02 -9.62 -2.18
N LYS A 165 -14.26 -9.76 -2.64
CA LYS A 165 -14.61 -9.85 -4.06
C LYS A 165 -15.74 -8.86 -4.36
N PHE A 166 -15.38 -7.61 -4.62
CA PHE A 166 -16.35 -6.57 -4.98
C PHE A 166 -16.12 -6.10 -6.41
N ASP A 167 -17.21 -5.73 -7.08
CA ASP A 167 -17.15 -4.93 -8.30
C ASP A 167 -16.70 -3.49 -7.99
N LYS A 168 -16.52 -2.67 -9.03
CA LYS A 168 -16.07 -1.27 -8.85
C LYS A 168 -17.00 -0.46 -7.93
N ALA A 169 -18.30 -0.68 -8.02
CA ALA A 169 -19.28 0.03 -7.17
C ALA A 169 -19.16 -0.40 -5.70
N GLY A 170 -19.00 -1.70 -5.46
CA GLY A 170 -18.78 -2.25 -4.12
C GLY A 170 -17.46 -1.77 -3.51
N TRP A 171 -16.36 -1.76 -4.27
CA TRP A 171 -15.10 -1.20 -3.81
C TRP A 171 -15.21 0.29 -3.49
N ASN A 172 -15.88 1.06 -4.35
CA ASN A 172 -16.10 2.48 -4.12
C ASN A 172 -16.91 2.73 -2.83
N ALA A 173 -17.95 1.94 -2.59
CA ALA A 173 -18.74 2.02 -1.36
C ALA A 173 -17.91 1.66 -0.12
N MET A 174 -17.09 0.59 -0.20
CA MET A 174 -16.21 0.18 0.90
C MET A 174 -15.16 1.24 1.22
N ILE A 175 -14.51 1.82 0.22
CA ILE A 175 -13.57 2.93 0.39
C ILE A 175 -14.28 4.11 1.06
N GLY A 176 -15.51 4.45 0.62
CA GLY A 176 -16.31 5.51 1.23
C GLY A 176 -16.57 5.30 2.71
N LEU A 177 -16.92 4.07 3.10
CA LEU A 177 -17.12 3.71 4.51
C LEU A 177 -15.83 3.84 5.35
N MET A 178 -14.66 3.56 4.75
CA MET A 178 -13.38 3.70 5.46
C MET A 178 -12.97 5.17 5.63
N LEU A 179 -13.36 6.02 4.68
CA LEU A 179 -13.03 7.45 4.68
C LEU A 179 -14.06 8.33 5.39
N ASP A 180 -15.24 7.79 5.70
CA ASP A 180 -16.29 8.55 6.40
C ASP A 180 -15.92 8.75 7.88
N PRO A 181 -15.64 9.98 8.31
CA PRO A 181 -15.29 10.27 9.71
C PRO A 181 -16.42 9.97 10.68
N ASN A 182 -17.65 9.87 10.20
CA ASN A 182 -18.84 9.57 11.02
C ASN A 182 -19.12 8.06 11.10
N ALA A 183 -18.52 7.24 10.24
CA ALA A 183 -18.64 5.80 10.36
C ALA A 183 -17.81 5.31 11.56
N ARG A 184 -18.33 4.29 12.30
CA ARG A 184 -17.60 3.70 13.43
C ARG A 184 -16.18 3.24 13.06
N ARG A 185 -15.95 2.92 11.77
CA ARG A 185 -14.65 2.52 11.22
C ARG A 185 -13.81 3.72 10.81
N GLY A 186 -14.42 4.79 10.30
CA GLY A 186 -13.74 6.04 9.95
C GLY A 186 -13.16 6.77 11.16
N ALA A 187 -13.74 6.62 12.34
CA ALA A 187 -13.19 7.16 13.58
C ALA A 187 -11.81 6.58 13.97
N MET A 188 -11.37 5.50 13.34
CA MET A 188 -10.02 4.96 13.51
C MET A 188 -8.97 5.69 12.64
N ILE A 189 -9.42 6.46 11.66
CA ILE A 189 -8.54 7.31 10.85
C ILE A 189 -8.36 8.62 11.61
N GLN A 190 -7.32 8.69 12.43
CA GLN A 190 -7.01 9.91 13.16
C GLN A 190 -6.71 11.05 12.19
N GLU A 191 -7.23 12.22 12.50
CA GLU A 191 -6.90 13.47 11.83
C GLU A 191 -5.36 13.63 11.83
N GLY A 192 -4.77 13.73 10.64
CA GLY A 192 -3.31 13.77 10.47
C GLY A 192 -2.62 12.42 10.18
N SER A 193 -3.35 11.29 10.15
CA SER A 193 -2.77 10.00 9.71
C SER A 193 -2.41 9.97 8.22
N GLY A 194 -2.94 10.89 7.43
CA GLY A 194 -2.74 10.97 5.98
C GLY A 194 -3.44 9.86 5.17
N VAL A 195 -4.03 8.88 5.84
CA VAL A 195 -4.64 7.70 5.21
C VAL A 195 -5.99 8.03 4.55
N GLY A 196 -6.67 9.08 5.02
CA GLY A 196 -8.00 9.45 4.55
C GLY A 196 -8.08 10.45 3.39
N ASN A 197 -6.95 10.99 2.93
CA ASN A 197 -6.94 12.06 1.96
C ASN A 197 -6.66 11.55 0.55
N ILE A 198 -7.67 10.99 -0.10
CA ILE A 198 -7.65 10.72 -1.54
C ILE A 198 -8.70 11.59 -2.22
N THR A 199 -8.39 12.06 -3.43
CA THR A 199 -9.35 12.80 -4.26
C THR A 199 -10.42 11.86 -4.82
N ASP A 200 -11.49 12.42 -5.36
CA ASP A 200 -12.53 11.62 -6.02
C ASP A 200 -11.97 10.87 -7.25
N GLU A 201 -11.03 11.48 -7.98
CA GLU A 201 -10.33 10.83 -9.09
C GLU A 201 -9.44 9.67 -8.61
N GLU A 202 -8.69 9.87 -7.53
CA GLU A 202 -7.87 8.81 -6.92
C GLU A 202 -8.75 7.66 -6.40
N ARG A 203 -9.90 8.00 -5.82
CA ARG A 203 -10.87 7.02 -5.36
C ARG A 203 -11.46 6.20 -6.52
N ASP A 204 -11.77 6.85 -7.65
CA ASP A 204 -12.25 6.17 -8.85
C ASP A 204 -11.18 5.25 -9.46
N LEU A 205 -9.94 5.72 -9.54
CA LEU A 205 -8.79 4.92 -9.97
C LEU A 205 -8.55 3.72 -9.05
N LEU A 206 -8.55 3.93 -7.74
CA LEU A 206 -8.36 2.86 -6.75
C LEU A 206 -9.47 1.82 -6.83
N SER A 207 -10.74 2.24 -6.89
CA SER A 207 -11.87 1.32 -6.99
C SER A 207 -11.87 0.52 -8.29
N GLY A 208 -11.44 1.12 -9.41
CA GLY A 208 -11.22 0.43 -10.67
C GLY A 208 -10.11 -0.62 -10.57
N TYR A 209 -8.94 -0.23 -10.07
CA TYR A 209 -7.82 -1.12 -9.86
C TYR A 209 -8.17 -2.33 -8.97
N LEU A 210 -8.89 -2.08 -7.87
CA LEU A 210 -9.32 -3.15 -6.97
C LEU A 210 -10.34 -4.08 -7.63
N ALA A 211 -11.26 -3.56 -8.43
CA ALA A 211 -12.23 -4.37 -9.16
C ALA A 211 -11.56 -5.24 -10.24
N ASP A 212 -10.60 -4.70 -10.96
CA ASP A 212 -9.88 -5.42 -12.02
C ASP A 212 -9.04 -6.57 -11.45
N ASN A 213 -8.48 -6.41 -10.26
CA ASN A 213 -7.58 -7.40 -9.66
C ASN A 213 -8.25 -8.30 -8.62
N PHE A 214 -9.29 -7.82 -7.94
CA PHE A 214 -10.00 -8.49 -6.85
C PHE A 214 -11.53 -8.42 -7.01
N GLY A 215 -12.00 -8.34 -8.25
CA GLY A 215 -13.43 -8.37 -8.57
C GLY A 215 -14.05 -9.76 -8.42
N PRO A 216 -15.37 -9.89 -8.61
CA PRO A 216 -16.10 -11.14 -8.43
C PRO A 216 -15.56 -12.30 -9.28
N ASP A 217 -15.06 -12.00 -10.48
CA ASP A 217 -14.55 -13.00 -11.44
C ASP A 217 -13.03 -13.22 -11.31
N SER A 218 -12.35 -12.53 -10.40
CA SER A 218 -10.91 -12.68 -10.21
C SER A 218 -10.55 -14.02 -9.56
N VAL A 219 -9.45 -14.61 -10.02
CA VAL A 219 -8.90 -15.84 -9.45
C VAL A 219 -8.35 -15.57 -8.04
N ASP A 220 -8.59 -16.51 -7.11
CA ASP A 220 -8.01 -16.45 -5.79
C ASP A 220 -6.48 -16.61 -5.85
N ARG A 221 -5.77 -15.65 -5.28
CA ARG A 221 -4.31 -15.59 -5.24
C ARG A 221 -3.86 -15.27 -3.82
N VAL A 222 -2.78 -15.88 -3.40
CA VAL A 222 -2.17 -15.65 -2.08
C VAL A 222 -0.68 -15.42 -2.23
N LEU A 223 -0.09 -14.64 -1.34
CA LEU A 223 1.37 -14.38 -1.34
C LEU A 223 2.18 -15.57 -0.80
N PHE A 224 1.53 -16.52 -0.17
CA PHE A 224 2.16 -17.66 0.50
C PHE A 224 1.17 -18.83 0.57
N SER A 225 1.69 -20.02 0.74
CA SER A 225 0.91 -21.25 0.94
C SER A 225 1.19 -21.89 2.29
#